data_c344cb8c971961c9aa8c33f4c1b92861
#
_entry.id   c344cb8c971961c9aa8c33f4c1b92861
#
_cell.length_a   1.000
_cell.length_b   1.000
_cell.length_c   1.000
_cell.angle_alpha   90.00
_cell.angle_beta   90.00
_cell.angle_gamma   90.00
#
_symmetry.space_group_name_H-M   'P 1'
#
loop_
_entity.id
_entity.type
_entity.pdbx_description
1 polymer ?
#
loop_
_entity_poly.entity_id
_entity_poly.type
_entity_poly.pdbx_seq_one_letter_code
_entity_poly.pdbx_strand_id
1 'polypeptide(L)'
;MIKRLIGRLMGQPSEKAVGPLRIPFDEHRIDVNQISACASRIITTLHQSGYEAYVVGGAVRDLLLGFVPKDFDVVTDATPEEVRRVFRNSRIIGRRFRLVHVYCGRDMVEVSTFRAPHEVSNSKDRKGRLLRDNTFGSISEDAIR
;
A
#
# COMPACT_ATOMS: atom_id res chain seq x y z
N MET A 1 18.27 47.66 20.26
CA MET A 1 18.99 46.39 20.53
C MET A 1 18.11 45.22 20.95
N ILE A 2 16.85 45.41 21.23
CA ILE A 2 15.95 44.33 21.73
C ILE A 2 15.32 43.49 20.61
N LYS A 3 15.21 44.02 19.38
CA LYS A 3 14.60 43.27 18.23
C LYS A 3 15.45 42.13 17.66
N ARG A 4 16.73 42.02 18.01
CA ARG A 4 17.64 40.99 17.52
C ARG A 4 17.67 39.72 18.38
N LEU A 5 17.12 39.71 19.59
CA LEU A 5 17.17 38.60 20.50
C LEU A 5 15.95 37.68 20.41
N ILE A 6 14.81 38.17 19.92
CA ILE A 6 13.55 37.42 19.82
C ILE A 6 13.55 36.46 18.63
N GLY A 7 14.32 36.78 17.57
CA GLY A 7 14.41 35.90 16.38
C GLY A 7 15.18 34.60 16.59
N ARG A 8 15.82 34.40 17.73
CA ARG A 8 16.66 33.21 18.01
C ARG A 8 15.96 32.15 18.89
N LEU A 9 14.77 32.44 19.42
CA LEU A 9 13.97 31.54 20.25
C LEU A 9 12.78 30.90 19.51
N MET A 10 12.44 31.37 18.35
CA MET A 10 11.52 30.66 17.45
C MET A 10 12.37 29.83 16.52
N GLY A 11 12.65 28.59 16.94
CA GLY A 11 13.22 27.58 16.07
C GLY A 11 12.37 27.54 14.81
N GLN A 12 12.99 27.77 13.66
CA GLN A 12 12.34 27.50 12.38
C GLN A 12 11.80 26.07 12.46
N PRO A 13 10.54 25.81 12.06
CA PRO A 13 10.09 24.45 11.91
C PRO A 13 11.05 23.80 10.91
N SER A 14 11.86 22.86 11.39
CA SER A 14 12.65 22.02 10.49
C SER A 14 11.66 21.46 9.50
N GLU A 15 11.84 21.71 8.22
CA GLU A 15 11.19 20.97 7.17
C GLU A 15 11.51 19.48 7.44
N LYS A 16 10.59 18.81 8.13
CA LYS A 16 10.68 17.38 8.32
C LYS A 16 10.66 16.79 6.94
N ALA A 17 11.73 16.09 6.61
CA ALA A 17 11.82 15.33 5.36
C ALA A 17 10.50 14.58 5.17
N VAL A 18 9.78 14.93 4.10
CA VAL A 18 8.51 14.27 3.73
C VAL A 18 8.88 12.91 3.15
N GLY A 19 9.10 11.95 4.04
CA GLY A 19 9.40 10.57 3.69
C GLY A 19 8.55 9.62 4.55
N PRO A 20 8.37 8.38 4.14
CA PRO A 20 7.61 7.40 4.91
C PRO A 20 8.28 7.17 6.27
N LEU A 21 7.50 7.26 7.34
CA LEU A 21 7.95 6.92 8.68
C LEU A 21 7.98 5.38 8.81
N ARG A 22 9.13 4.84 9.16
CA ARG A 22 9.28 3.42 9.51
C ARG A 22 9.19 3.25 11.00
N ILE A 23 8.19 2.49 11.45
CA ILE A 23 7.99 2.16 12.86
C ILE A 23 8.55 0.76 13.09
N PRO A 24 9.56 0.58 13.96
CA PRO A 24 10.16 -0.72 14.22
C PRO A 24 9.23 -1.63 15.02
N PHE A 25 9.50 -2.93 14.99
CA PHE A 25 8.70 -3.95 15.68
C PHE A 25 8.51 -3.66 17.16
N ASP A 26 9.55 -3.19 17.86
CA ASP A 26 9.52 -2.87 19.29
C ASP A 26 8.48 -1.81 19.66
N GLU A 27 8.11 -0.96 18.70
CA GLU A 27 7.09 0.06 18.89
C GLU A 27 5.70 -0.43 18.48
N HIS A 28 5.55 -1.01 17.26
CA HIS A 28 4.23 -1.40 16.75
C HIS A 28 3.73 -2.75 17.30
N ARG A 29 4.61 -3.68 17.63
CA ARG A 29 4.32 -5.00 18.24
C ARG A 29 3.23 -5.83 17.56
N ILE A 30 3.04 -5.66 16.25
CA ILE A 30 2.07 -6.46 15.49
C ILE A 30 2.52 -7.93 15.51
N ASP A 31 1.66 -8.81 15.99
CA ASP A 31 1.90 -10.25 15.91
C ASP A 31 1.62 -10.77 14.50
N VAL A 32 2.66 -11.20 13.81
CA VAL A 32 2.57 -11.76 12.45
C VAL A 32 1.72 -13.03 12.38
N ASN A 33 1.52 -13.72 13.51
CA ASN A 33 0.66 -14.91 13.58
C ASN A 33 -0.83 -14.56 13.48
N GLN A 34 -1.19 -13.29 13.64
CA GLN A 34 -2.55 -12.78 13.43
C GLN A 34 -2.86 -12.46 11.96
N ILE A 35 -1.85 -12.50 11.09
CA ILE A 35 -2.05 -12.38 9.64
C ILE A 35 -2.63 -13.69 9.12
N SER A 36 -3.67 -13.61 8.28
CA SER A 36 -4.30 -14.83 7.74
C SER A 36 -3.29 -15.69 6.97
N ALA A 37 -3.47 -17.00 7.05
CA ALA A 37 -2.61 -17.96 6.33
C ALA A 37 -2.61 -17.70 4.82
N CYS A 38 -3.74 -17.26 4.26
CA CYS A 38 -3.86 -16.90 2.85
C CYS A 38 -2.99 -15.69 2.51
N ALA A 39 -3.11 -14.59 3.27
CA ALA A 39 -2.30 -13.39 3.05
C ALA A 39 -0.80 -13.66 3.22
N SER A 40 -0.41 -14.39 4.28
CA SER A 40 0.98 -14.77 4.51
C SER A 40 1.55 -15.60 3.37
N ARG A 41 0.80 -16.57 2.84
CA ARG A 41 1.21 -17.39 1.69
C ARG A 41 1.36 -16.55 0.42
N ILE A 42 0.44 -15.63 0.16
CA ILE A 42 0.51 -14.74 -1.01
C ILE A 42 1.77 -13.88 -0.95
N ILE A 43 2.03 -13.23 0.19
CA ILE A 43 3.23 -12.39 0.39
C ILE A 43 4.49 -13.22 0.19
N THR A 44 4.60 -14.39 0.83
CA THR A 44 5.76 -15.26 0.70
C THR A 44 5.98 -15.68 -0.76
N THR A 45 4.92 -16.04 -1.48
CA THR A 45 5.01 -16.47 -2.89
C THR A 45 5.44 -15.32 -3.80
N LEU A 46 4.94 -14.10 -3.57
CA LEU A 46 5.37 -12.91 -4.30
C LEU A 46 6.85 -12.61 -4.05
N HIS A 47 7.31 -12.64 -2.79
CA HIS A 47 8.73 -12.46 -2.46
C HIS A 47 9.62 -13.51 -3.13
N GLN A 48 9.22 -14.78 -3.13
CA GLN A 48 9.94 -15.87 -3.82
C GLN A 48 9.98 -15.67 -5.33
N SER A 49 9.00 -14.98 -5.89
CA SER A 49 8.93 -14.62 -7.31
C SER A 49 9.67 -13.33 -7.65
N GLY A 50 10.35 -12.70 -6.68
CA GLY A 50 11.16 -11.50 -6.86
C GLY A 50 10.39 -10.18 -6.74
N TYR A 51 9.16 -10.20 -6.23
CA TYR A 51 8.34 -9.00 -6.04
C TYR A 51 8.31 -8.56 -4.57
N GLU A 52 8.13 -7.27 -4.33
CA GLU A 52 7.77 -6.73 -3.02
C GLU A 52 6.28 -7.01 -2.74
N ALA A 53 5.94 -7.29 -1.49
CA ALA A 53 4.55 -7.44 -1.07
C ALA A 53 4.37 -7.14 0.41
N TYR A 54 3.27 -6.46 0.76
CA TYR A 54 2.98 -6.01 2.12
C TYR A 54 1.50 -6.10 2.42
N VAL A 55 1.15 -6.36 3.70
CA VAL A 55 -0.21 -6.15 4.20
C VAL A 55 -0.47 -4.66 4.36
N VAL A 56 -1.63 -4.19 3.95
CA VAL A 56 -2.01 -2.78 4.01
C VAL A 56 -3.45 -2.58 4.51
N GLY A 57 -3.85 -1.33 4.62
CA GLY A 57 -5.25 -0.95 4.83
C GLY A 57 -5.80 -1.23 6.23
N GLY A 58 -7.08 -1.60 6.27
CA GLY A 58 -7.82 -1.81 7.50
C GLY A 58 -7.25 -2.89 8.40
N ALA A 59 -6.62 -3.92 7.83
CA ALA A 59 -5.99 -4.98 8.59
C ALA A 59 -4.83 -4.46 9.46
N VAL A 60 -3.99 -3.57 8.93
CA VAL A 60 -2.89 -2.97 9.69
C VAL A 60 -3.43 -2.13 10.85
N ARG A 61 -4.46 -1.32 10.59
CA ARG A 61 -5.13 -0.54 11.65
C ARG A 61 -5.67 -1.45 12.76
N ASP A 62 -6.37 -2.50 12.39
CA ASP A 62 -7.01 -3.42 13.35
C ASP A 62 -5.95 -4.15 14.18
N LEU A 63 -4.87 -4.63 13.55
CA LEU A 63 -3.74 -5.26 14.23
C LEU A 63 -3.05 -4.30 15.22
N LEU A 64 -2.86 -3.03 14.85
CA LEU A 64 -2.30 -2.00 15.75
C LEU A 64 -3.20 -1.72 16.95
N LEU A 65 -4.52 -1.85 16.79
CA LEU A 65 -5.51 -1.69 17.87
C LEU A 65 -5.76 -2.98 18.67
N GLY A 66 -5.07 -4.07 18.33
CA GLY A 66 -5.24 -5.37 19.00
C GLY A 66 -6.49 -6.13 18.59
N PHE A 67 -7.13 -5.76 17.48
CA PHE A 67 -8.26 -6.49 16.92
C PHE A 67 -7.80 -7.54 15.90
N VAL A 68 -8.59 -8.59 15.74
CA VAL A 68 -8.39 -9.59 14.70
C VAL A 68 -9.04 -9.09 13.40
N PRO A 69 -8.27 -8.83 12.34
CA PRO A 69 -8.83 -8.39 11.06
C PRO A 69 -9.72 -9.46 10.44
N LYS A 70 -10.80 -9.04 9.80
CA LYS A 70 -11.68 -9.94 9.02
C LYS A 70 -11.14 -10.16 7.61
N ASP A 71 -10.69 -9.07 6.98
CA ASP A 71 -10.22 -9.05 5.61
C ASP A 71 -8.78 -8.55 5.57
N PHE A 72 -8.00 -9.07 4.63
CA PHE A 72 -6.62 -8.67 4.42
C PHE A 72 -6.44 -8.19 2.99
N ASP A 73 -5.82 -7.01 2.85
CA ASP A 73 -5.40 -6.45 1.58
C ASP A 73 -3.88 -6.55 1.48
N VAL A 74 -3.39 -6.90 0.31
CA VAL A 74 -1.97 -6.98 -0.02
C VAL A 74 -1.66 -6.00 -1.15
N VAL A 75 -0.54 -5.31 -1.03
CA VAL A 75 -0.02 -4.46 -2.09
C VAL A 75 1.33 -4.98 -2.55
N THR A 76 1.64 -4.85 -3.83
CA THR A 76 2.87 -5.36 -4.46
C THR A 76 3.35 -4.43 -5.57
N ASP A 77 4.63 -4.54 -5.96
CA ASP A 77 5.17 -3.93 -7.17
C ASP A 77 4.88 -4.75 -8.44
N ALA A 78 4.39 -5.99 -8.29
CA ALA A 78 3.93 -6.79 -9.42
C ALA A 78 2.69 -6.19 -10.07
N THR A 79 2.64 -6.12 -11.39
CA THR A 79 1.45 -5.73 -12.15
C THR A 79 0.31 -6.76 -11.98
N PRO A 80 -0.95 -6.40 -12.23
CA PRO A 80 -2.06 -7.35 -12.14
C PRO A 80 -1.86 -8.61 -12.99
N GLU A 81 -1.25 -8.46 -14.16
CA GLU A 81 -0.93 -9.57 -15.07
C GLU A 81 0.16 -10.49 -14.50
N GLU A 82 1.15 -9.93 -13.83
CA GLU A 82 2.21 -10.68 -13.15
C GLU A 82 1.66 -11.43 -11.95
N VAL A 83 0.85 -10.79 -11.11
CA VAL A 83 0.13 -11.45 -10.01
C VAL A 83 -0.72 -12.60 -10.54
N ARG A 84 -1.48 -12.39 -11.63
CA ARG A 84 -2.29 -13.43 -12.26
C ARG A 84 -1.45 -14.60 -12.80
N ARG A 85 -0.22 -14.34 -13.24
CA ARG A 85 0.72 -15.35 -13.69
C ARG A 85 1.30 -16.18 -12.54
N VAL A 86 1.59 -15.53 -11.42
CA VAL A 86 2.09 -16.20 -10.20
C VAL A 86 0.99 -17.06 -9.55
N PHE A 87 -0.24 -16.56 -9.50
CA PHE A 87 -1.37 -17.24 -8.86
C PHE A 87 -2.40 -17.69 -9.89
N ARG A 88 -2.40 -18.98 -10.20
CA ARG A 88 -3.37 -19.58 -11.15
C ARG A 88 -4.82 -19.41 -10.69
N ASN A 89 -5.07 -19.58 -9.39
CA ASN A 89 -6.39 -19.38 -8.80
C ASN A 89 -6.61 -17.92 -8.41
N SER A 90 -6.68 -17.05 -9.42
CA SER A 90 -6.88 -15.62 -9.23
C SER A 90 -7.70 -15.01 -10.38
N ARG A 91 -8.23 -13.82 -10.14
CA ARG A 91 -9.02 -13.07 -11.15
C ARG A 91 -8.66 -11.60 -11.09
N ILE A 92 -8.37 -11.01 -12.25
CA ILE A 92 -8.21 -9.56 -12.39
C ILE A 92 -9.60 -8.92 -12.36
N ILE A 93 -9.78 -7.93 -11.49
CA ILE A 93 -11.03 -7.21 -11.25
C ILE A 93 -10.81 -5.73 -11.55
N GLY A 94 -11.89 -5.04 -11.97
CA GLY A 94 -11.91 -3.61 -12.16
C GLY A 94 -11.57 -3.16 -13.57
N ARG A 95 -12.17 -2.04 -13.99
CA ARG A 95 -11.94 -1.38 -15.27
C ARG A 95 -11.08 -0.14 -15.13
N ARG A 96 -11.39 0.67 -14.13
CA ARG A 96 -10.77 1.96 -13.83
C ARG A 96 -9.51 1.79 -13.02
N PHE A 97 -9.62 0.96 -11.99
CA PHE A 97 -8.57 0.54 -11.09
C PHE A 97 -8.55 -0.98 -11.08
N ARG A 98 -7.44 -1.55 -11.54
CA ARG A 98 -7.29 -3.00 -11.69
C ARG A 98 -6.56 -3.57 -10.48
N LEU A 99 -7.14 -4.59 -9.89
CA LEU A 99 -6.58 -5.37 -8.80
C LEU A 99 -6.83 -6.86 -9.04
N VAL A 100 -6.29 -7.71 -8.20
CA VAL A 100 -6.39 -9.16 -8.37
C VAL A 100 -6.98 -9.78 -7.11
N HIS A 101 -8.08 -10.51 -7.26
CA HIS A 101 -8.55 -11.42 -6.21
C HIS A 101 -7.79 -12.73 -6.31
N VAL A 102 -7.06 -13.09 -5.26
CA VAL A 102 -6.34 -14.36 -5.15
C VAL A 102 -7.08 -15.25 -4.15
N TYR A 103 -7.41 -16.46 -4.58
CA TYR A 103 -8.21 -17.40 -3.79
C TYR A 103 -7.34 -18.48 -3.15
N CYS A 104 -7.58 -18.74 -1.86
CA CYS A 104 -6.95 -19.78 -1.06
C CYS A 104 -8.05 -20.68 -0.47
N GLY A 105 -8.56 -21.62 -1.25
CA GLY A 105 -9.73 -22.40 -0.83
C GLY A 105 -10.98 -21.51 -0.73
N ARG A 106 -11.51 -21.33 0.47
CA ARG A 106 -12.66 -20.47 0.74
C ARG A 106 -12.29 -19.01 1.00
N ASP A 107 -11.03 -18.76 1.31
CA ASP A 107 -10.54 -17.40 1.58
C ASP A 107 -10.16 -16.69 0.30
N MET A 108 -10.28 -15.38 0.30
CA MET A 108 -9.89 -14.51 -0.78
C MET A 108 -9.14 -13.30 -0.23
N VAL A 109 -8.05 -12.94 -0.88
CA VAL A 109 -7.27 -11.74 -0.57
C VAL A 109 -7.21 -10.86 -1.80
N GLU A 110 -7.46 -9.58 -1.59
CA GLU A 110 -7.32 -8.56 -2.61
C GLU A 110 -5.84 -8.15 -2.72
N VAL A 111 -5.31 -8.22 -3.94
CA VAL A 111 -3.93 -7.85 -4.24
C VAL A 111 -3.93 -6.70 -5.22
N SER A 112 -3.41 -5.55 -4.80
CA SER A 112 -3.28 -4.34 -5.62
C SER A 112 -1.82 -4.06 -5.94
N THR A 113 -1.59 -3.32 -7.04
CA THR A 113 -0.25 -2.86 -7.41
C THR A 113 -0.03 -1.45 -6.88
N PHE A 114 1.19 -1.15 -6.40
CA PHE A 114 1.57 0.22 -6.02
C PHE A 114 1.24 1.22 -7.11
N ARG A 115 0.68 2.36 -6.73
CA ARG A 115 0.29 3.43 -7.65
C ARG A 115 1.28 4.57 -7.59
N ALA A 116 1.62 5.10 -8.77
CA ALA A 116 2.35 6.36 -8.86
C ALA A 116 1.42 7.55 -8.54
N PRO A 117 1.97 8.70 -8.12
CA PRO A 117 1.21 9.94 -8.02
C PRO A 117 0.50 10.25 -9.34
N HIS A 118 -0.68 10.85 -9.25
CA HIS A 118 -1.42 11.30 -10.42
C HIS A 118 -0.62 12.34 -11.20
N GLU A 119 0.19 11.92 -12.13
CA GLU A 119 0.48 12.80 -13.26
C GLU A 119 -0.83 12.92 -14.05
N VAL A 120 -1.16 14.16 -14.41
CA VAL A 120 -2.38 14.49 -15.16
C VAL A 120 -2.39 13.71 -16.48
N SER A 121 -2.79 12.44 -16.41
CA SER A 121 -2.95 11.65 -17.61
C SER A 121 -4.14 12.23 -18.37
N ASN A 122 -3.93 12.54 -19.64
CA ASN A 122 -4.92 13.13 -20.56
C ASN A 122 -6.15 12.24 -20.84
N SER A 123 -6.39 11.21 -20.03
CA SER A 123 -7.50 10.28 -20.18
C SER A 123 -8.66 10.60 -19.24
N LYS A 124 -9.11 11.86 -19.24
CA LYS A 124 -10.35 12.28 -18.58
C LYS A 124 -11.51 12.23 -19.56
N ASP A 125 -12.69 11.82 -19.10
CA ASP A 125 -13.91 11.98 -19.87
C ASP A 125 -14.32 13.48 -19.95
N ARG A 126 -15.35 13.79 -20.76
CA ARG A 126 -15.89 15.15 -20.89
C ARG A 126 -16.36 15.76 -19.56
N LYS A 127 -16.51 14.96 -18.49
CA LYS A 127 -16.92 15.38 -17.14
C LYS A 127 -15.74 15.40 -16.16
N GLY A 128 -14.50 15.28 -16.64
CA GLY A 128 -13.29 15.36 -15.80
C GLY A 128 -12.99 14.10 -14.98
N ARG A 129 -13.69 12.97 -15.20
CA ARG A 129 -13.47 11.72 -14.49
C ARG A 129 -12.32 10.94 -15.14
N LEU A 130 -11.42 10.41 -14.30
CA LEU A 130 -10.35 9.53 -14.75
C LEU A 130 -10.93 8.26 -15.38
N LEU A 131 -10.55 7.96 -16.62
CA LEU A 131 -10.98 6.76 -17.34
C LEU A 131 -10.13 5.54 -16.96
N ARG A 132 -8.87 5.74 -16.63
CA ARG A 132 -7.93 4.70 -16.17
C ARG A 132 -7.00 5.27 -15.12
N ASP A 133 -6.79 4.51 -14.04
CA ASP A 133 -5.87 4.83 -12.95
C ASP A 133 -4.96 3.62 -12.71
N ASN A 134 -4.21 3.24 -13.74
CA ASN A 134 -3.27 2.12 -13.73
C ASN A 134 -1.83 2.61 -13.92
N THR A 135 -1.49 3.76 -13.34
CA THR A 135 -0.10 4.22 -13.29
C THR A 135 0.54 3.60 -12.07
N PHE A 136 1.42 2.63 -12.29
CA PHE A 136 2.08 1.88 -11.23
C PHE A 136 3.33 2.61 -10.74
N GLY A 137 3.63 2.47 -9.45
CA GLY A 137 4.71 3.16 -8.77
C GLY A 137 5.45 2.28 -7.76
N SER A 138 6.16 2.94 -6.86
CA SER A 138 6.85 2.33 -5.72
C SER A 138 6.00 2.45 -4.45
N ILE A 139 6.39 1.73 -3.39
CA ILE A 139 5.74 1.85 -2.06
C ILE A 139 5.76 3.29 -1.54
N SER A 140 6.85 4.03 -1.77
CA SER A 140 6.97 5.42 -1.33
C SER A 140 6.01 6.34 -2.08
N GLU A 141 5.83 6.12 -3.37
CA GLU A 141 4.90 6.88 -4.20
C GLU A 141 3.44 6.58 -3.84
N ASP A 142 3.12 5.32 -3.59
CA ASP A 142 1.76 4.92 -3.17
C ASP A 142 1.41 5.49 -1.79
N ALA A 143 2.36 5.56 -0.86
CA ALA A 143 2.16 6.09 0.48
C ALA A 143 1.93 7.62 0.54
N ILE A 144 2.36 8.36 -0.47
CA ILE A 144 2.16 9.82 -0.57
C ILE A 144 0.78 10.15 -1.18
N ARG A 145 0.18 9.23 -1.90
CA ARG A 145 -1.08 9.38 -2.60
C ARG A 145 -2.30 9.37 -1.67
#